data_f8adb4e8cd385cfb5a62fb933d382741
#
_entry.id   f8adb4e8cd385cfb5a62fb933d382741
#
_cell.length_a   1.000
_cell.length_b   1.000
_cell.length_c   1.000
_cell.angle_alpha   90.00
_cell.angle_beta   90.00
_cell.angle_gamma   90.00
#
_symmetry.space_group_name_H-M   'P 1'
#
loop_
_entity.id
_entity.type
_entity.pdbx_description
1 polymer ?
#
loop_
_entity_poly.entity_id
_entity_poly.type
_entity_poly.pdbx_seq_one_letter_code
_entity_poly.pdbx_strand_id
1 'polypeptide(L)'
;MPNKHGNEDEKRYEGRREGYAVIVTVDGRRLNPRFDLWNHSPTGFEWGYGGSGPAQLALAILADHCGNDEQALNFYQRFKWAVIAELPRRHWTQTSQEIDQTLQKLRDTEPILEGVT
;
A
#
# COMPACT_ATOMS: atom_id res chain seq x y z
N MET A 1 -27.94 5.06 10.00
CA MET A 1 -26.78 5.25 10.38
C MET A 1 -25.89 4.15 10.55
N PRO A 2 -26.33 3.02 10.71
CA PRO A 2 -25.45 1.91 10.87
C PRO A 2 -24.42 1.81 9.78
N ASN A 3 -24.77 2.17 8.61
CA ASN A 3 -23.83 2.04 7.55
C ASN A 3 -22.69 2.96 7.67
N LYS A 4 -22.83 3.93 8.52
CA LYS A 4 -21.76 4.82 8.64
C LYS A 4 -20.59 4.18 9.23
N HIS A 5 -20.75 3.15 10.00
CA HIS A 5 -19.63 2.52 10.62
C HIS A 5 -18.65 2.02 9.63
N GLY A 6 -19.10 1.36 8.59
CA GLY A 6 -18.19 0.86 7.58
C GLY A 6 -17.51 1.99 6.87
N ASN A 7 -18.26 3.06 6.64
CA ASN A 7 -17.67 4.18 5.93
C ASN A 7 -16.70 4.96 6.79
N GLU A 8 -16.99 5.04 8.05
CA GLU A 8 -16.12 5.78 8.94
C GLU A 8 -14.76 5.15 9.07
N ASP A 9 -14.71 3.83 8.99
CA ASP A 9 -13.47 3.14 9.17
C ASP A 9 -12.73 2.95 7.86
N GLU A 10 -13.36 3.28 6.74
CA GLU A 10 -12.72 3.04 5.48
C GLU A 10 -11.87 4.23 5.10
N LYS A 11 -10.61 3.97 4.83
CA LYS A 11 -9.69 5.00 4.37
C LYS A 11 -9.57 4.93 2.87
N ARG A 12 -9.18 6.04 2.30
CA ARG A 12 -8.96 6.12 0.86
C ARG A 12 -7.56 6.61 0.62
N TYR A 13 -6.78 5.79 -0.07
CA TYR A 13 -5.44 6.15 -0.48
C TYR A 13 -5.51 6.57 -1.93
N GLU A 14 -4.83 7.64 -2.28
CA GLU A 14 -4.92 8.19 -3.60
C GLU A 14 -3.56 8.67 -4.06
N GLY A 15 -3.22 8.38 -5.31
CA GLY A 15 -1.99 8.88 -5.90
C GLY A 15 -2.28 9.62 -7.17
N ARG A 16 -1.53 10.69 -7.42
CA ARG A 16 -1.67 11.45 -8.66
C ARG A 16 -0.37 12.14 -8.99
N ARG A 17 -0.27 12.57 -10.21
CA ARG A 17 0.90 13.31 -10.67
C ARG A 17 0.47 14.71 -11.04
N GLU A 18 1.27 15.69 -10.62
CA GLU A 18 1.07 17.08 -10.98
C GLU A 18 2.40 17.59 -11.48
N GLY A 19 2.53 17.71 -12.81
CA GLY A 19 3.82 18.02 -13.40
C GLY A 19 4.79 16.90 -13.11
N TYR A 20 5.90 17.25 -12.50
CA TYR A 20 6.88 16.25 -12.12
C TYR A 20 6.65 15.73 -10.70
N ALA A 21 5.69 16.31 -9.99
CA ALA A 21 5.47 15.92 -8.60
C ALA A 21 4.57 14.70 -8.51
N VAL A 22 4.88 13.82 -7.57
CA VAL A 22 4.08 12.67 -7.25
C VAL A 22 3.47 12.93 -5.89
N ILE A 23 2.14 12.85 -5.81
CA ILE A 23 1.42 13.18 -4.59
C ILE A 23 0.61 11.98 -4.17
N VAL A 24 0.85 11.49 -2.96
CA VAL A 24 0.08 10.38 -2.40
C VAL A 24 -0.51 10.82 -1.09
N THR A 25 -1.81 10.59 -0.95
CA THR A 25 -2.53 11.00 0.25
C THR A 25 -3.32 9.83 0.82
N VAL A 26 -3.64 9.93 2.08
CA VAL A 26 -4.59 9.05 2.74
C VAL A 26 -5.62 9.96 3.38
N ASP A 27 -6.87 9.84 2.94
CA ASP A 27 -7.97 10.69 3.40
C ASP A 27 -7.60 12.16 3.32
N GLY A 28 -6.92 12.53 2.21
CA GLY A 28 -6.57 13.92 1.94
C GLY A 28 -5.29 14.40 2.59
N ARG A 29 -4.65 13.61 3.45
CA ARG A 29 -3.41 14.01 4.10
C ARG A 29 -2.25 13.29 3.44
N ARG A 30 -1.09 13.94 3.39
CA ARG A 30 0.07 13.30 2.78
C ARG A 30 0.41 12.02 3.52
N LEU A 31 0.66 10.97 2.77
CA LEU A 31 1.03 9.68 3.34
C LEU A 31 2.49 9.72 3.79
N ASN A 32 2.73 9.29 5.02
CA ASN A 32 4.08 9.20 5.57
C ASN A 32 4.84 8.07 4.87
N PRO A 33 5.99 8.35 4.27
CA PRO A 33 6.72 7.30 3.56
C PRO A 33 7.32 6.23 4.46
N ARG A 34 7.38 6.47 5.75
CA ARG A 34 7.90 5.50 6.73
C ARG A 34 9.34 5.09 6.43
N PHE A 35 10.16 6.09 6.16
CA PHE A 35 11.61 5.83 5.96
C PHE A 35 12.22 5.22 7.20
N ASP A 36 11.58 5.40 8.36
CA ASP A 36 12.04 4.82 9.60
C ASP A 36 11.99 3.29 9.58
N LEU A 37 11.05 2.72 8.80
CA LEU A 37 10.95 1.27 8.68
C LEU A 37 11.94 0.74 7.65
N TRP A 38 12.03 1.40 6.52
CA TRP A 38 12.99 1.02 5.49
C TRP A 38 13.02 2.13 4.44
N ASN A 39 14.20 2.53 4.05
CA ASN A 39 14.33 3.57 3.05
C ASN A 39 14.73 2.95 1.72
N HIS A 40 13.73 2.56 0.92
CA HIS A 40 13.96 2.01 -0.40
C HIS A 40 14.15 3.11 -1.43
N SER A 41 13.52 4.27 -1.21
CA SER A 41 13.50 5.32 -2.21
C SER A 41 13.51 6.67 -1.52
N PRO A 42 14.70 7.24 -1.33
CA PRO A 42 14.79 8.53 -0.62
C PRO A 42 14.05 9.66 -1.35
N THR A 43 13.79 9.49 -2.65
CA THR A 43 13.11 10.53 -3.41
C THR A 43 11.59 10.37 -3.37
N GLY A 44 11.06 9.34 -2.72
CA GLY A 44 9.62 9.25 -2.52
C GLY A 44 8.99 8.07 -3.22
N PHE A 45 7.69 8.22 -3.51
CA PHE A 45 6.86 7.13 -4.00
C PHE A 45 6.84 7.06 -5.52
N GLU A 46 6.57 5.86 -6.02
CA GLU A 46 6.24 5.65 -7.41
C GLU A 46 5.28 4.47 -7.51
N TRP A 47 4.82 4.17 -8.71
CA TRP A 47 3.92 3.06 -8.95
C TRP A 47 3.89 2.75 -10.43
N GLY A 48 3.26 1.63 -10.78
CA GLY A 48 3.13 1.23 -12.18
C GLY A 48 4.25 0.34 -12.66
N TYR A 49 5.11 -0.08 -11.77
CA TYR A 49 6.19 -1.03 -12.07
C TYR A 49 6.72 -1.52 -10.73
N GLY A 50 7.66 -2.43 -10.75
CA GLY A 50 8.14 -3.03 -9.51
C GLY A 50 9.56 -2.60 -9.17
N GLY A 51 9.71 -1.42 -8.62
CA GLY A 51 11.01 -0.93 -8.24
C GLY A 51 11.02 -0.39 -6.82
N SER A 52 12.03 0.41 -6.50
CA SER A 52 12.19 0.90 -5.13
C SER A 52 11.16 1.93 -4.75
N GLY A 53 10.76 2.81 -5.68
CA GLY A 53 9.68 3.76 -5.40
C GLY A 53 8.38 3.06 -5.10
N PRO A 54 7.98 2.08 -5.92
CA PRO A 54 6.80 1.27 -5.62
C PRO A 54 6.92 0.49 -4.31
N ALA A 55 8.12 0.00 -3.97
CA ALA A 55 8.30 -0.70 -2.71
C ALA A 55 8.07 0.24 -1.54
N GLN A 56 8.56 1.48 -1.65
CA GLN A 56 8.34 2.46 -0.59
C GLN A 56 6.85 2.76 -0.43
N LEU A 57 6.14 2.86 -1.55
CA LEU A 57 4.72 3.13 -1.49
C LEU A 57 3.95 1.97 -0.86
N ALA A 58 4.29 0.75 -1.24
CA ALA A 58 3.63 -0.43 -0.68
C ALA A 58 3.82 -0.48 0.83
N LEU A 59 5.03 -0.23 1.29
CA LEU A 59 5.33 -0.27 2.71
C LEU A 59 4.55 0.82 3.45
N ALA A 60 4.53 2.03 2.90
CA ALA A 60 3.85 3.15 3.55
C ALA A 60 2.35 2.90 3.66
N ILE A 61 1.74 2.40 2.59
CA ILE A 61 0.31 2.11 2.60
C ILE A 61 0.00 1.05 3.65
N LEU A 62 0.76 -0.04 3.66
CA LEU A 62 0.46 -1.12 4.60
C LEU A 62 0.76 -0.73 6.03
N ALA A 63 1.79 0.07 6.27
CA ALA A 63 2.08 0.51 7.62
C ALA A 63 0.93 1.37 8.15
N ASP A 64 0.40 2.24 7.30
CA ASP A 64 -0.72 3.07 7.71
C ASP A 64 -1.99 2.24 7.88
N HIS A 65 -2.24 1.33 6.94
CA HIS A 65 -3.47 0.56 6.93
C HIS A 65 -3.52 -0.48 8.05
N CYS A 66 -2.44 -1.21 8.24
CA CYS A 66 -2.44 -2.30 9.20
C CYS A 66 -2.32 -1.83 10.64
N GLY A 67 -1.75 -0.66 10.84
CA GLY A 67 -1.49 -0.20 12.20
C GLY A 67 -0.52 -1.12 12.93
N ASN A 68 0.27 -1.87 12.18
CA ASN A 68 1.20 -2.84 12.74
C ASN A 68 2.40 -2.92 11.80
N ASP A 69 3.53 -2.41 12.24
CA ASP A 69 4.70 -2.30 11.39
C ASP A 69 5.24 -3.66 10.97
N GLU A 70 5.17 -4.62 11.86
CA GLU A 70 5.68 -5.95 11.55
C GLU A 70 4.87 -6.60 10.44
N GLN A 71 3.55 -6.47 10.50
CA GLN A 71 2.70 -7.01 9.46
C GLN A 71 2.97 -6.32 8.13
N ALA A 72 3.17 -5.01 8.17
CA ALA A 72 3.47 -4.27 6.96
C ALA A 72 4.77 -4.76 6.34
N LEU A 73 5.79 -4.94 7.16
CA LEU A 73 7.08 -5.42 6.67
C LEU A 73 6.99 -6.83 6.10
N ASN A 74 6.10 -7.64 6.65
CA ASN A 74 5.94 -9.01 6.16
C ASN A 74 5.26 -9.09 4.80
N PHE A 75 4.35 -8.16 4.50
CA PHE A 75 3.52 -8.27 3.31
C PHE A 75 3.84 -7.29 2.19
N TYR A 76 4.61 -6.25 2.45
CA TYR A 76 4.65 -5.14 1.50
C TYR A 76 5.27 -5.51 0.15
N GLN A 77 6.24 -6.41 0.10
CA GLN A 77 6.82 -6.79 -1.18
C GLN A 77 5.82 -7.52 -2.05
N ARG A 78 5.04 -8.42 -1.45
CA ARG A 78 4.01 -9.10 -2.22
C ARG A 78 2.89 -8.15 -2.61
N PHE A 79 2.56 -7.21 -1.72
CA PHE A 79 1.56 -6.19 -2.03
C PHE A 79 2.04 -5.30 -3.16
N LYS A 80 3.33 -4.98 -3.18
CA LYS A 80 3.89 -4.19 -4.26
C LYS A 80 3.61 -4.85 -5.62
N TRP A 81 3.89 -6.15 -5.73
CA TRP A 81 3.68 -6.83 -7.00
C TRP A 81 2.21 -7.04 -7.32
N ALA A 82 1.40 -7.29 -6.31
CA ALA A 82 -0.02 -7.56 -6.53
C ALA A 82 -0.81 -6.32 -6.91
N VAL A 83 -0.44 -5.17 -6.36
CA VAL A 83 -1.23 -3.96 -6.52
C VAL A 83 -0.42 -2.80 -7.10
N ILE A 84 0.65 -2.43 -6.43
CA ILE A 84 1.32 -1.17 -6.74
C ILE A 84 1.91 -1.17 -8.15
N ALA A 85 2.48 -2.29 -8.54
CA ALA A 85 3.10 -2.40 -9.86
C ALA A 85 2.09 -2.30 -11.00
N GLU A 86 0.81 -2.54 -10.69
CA GLU A 86 -0.24 -2.55 -11.70
C GLU A 86 -1.11 -1.29 -11.67
N LEU A 87 -0.81 -0.34 -10.83
CA LEU A 87 -1.65 0.85 -10.71
C LEU A 87 -1.53 1.73 -11.95
N PRO A 88 -2.64 2.38 -12.35
CA PRO A 88 -2.60 3.29 -13.49
C PRO A 88 -1.65 4.43 -13.22
N ARG A 89 -0.93 4.82 -14.27
CA ARG A 89 0.17 5.75 -14.12
C ARG A 89 -0.23 7.13 -13.63
N ARG A 90 -1.34 7.66 -14.12
CA ARG A 90 -1.68 9.05 -13.82
C ARG A 90 -2.36 9.24 -12.48
N HIS A 91 -3.28 8.35 -12.15
CA HIS A 91 -4.10 8.52 -10.97
C HIS A 91 -4.67 7.18 -10.56
N TRP A 92 -4.72 6.93 -9.26
CA TRP A 92 -5.29 5.71 -8.73
C TRP A 92 -5.88 5.97 -7.35
N THR A 93 -6.79 5.11 -6.96
CA THR A 93 -7.30 5.08 -5.59
C THR A 93 -7.30 3.65 -5.10
N GLN A 94 -7.10 3.48 -3.81
CA GLN A 94 -7.22 2.20 -3.14
C GLN A 94 -7.91 2.46 -1.81
N THR A 95 -8.97 1.72 -1.54
CA THR A 95 -9.65 1.86 -0.25
C THR A 95 -9.13 0.81 0.71
N SER A 96 -9.34 1.04 2.00
CA SER A 96 -8.93 0.06 2.99
C SER A 96 -9.61 -1.28 2.75
N GLN A 97 -10.86 -1.27 2.24
CA GLN A 97 -11.54 -2.51 1.95
C GLN A 97 -10.83 -3.28 0.84
N GLU A 98 -10.41 -2.58 -0.21
CA GLU A 98 -9.68 -3.22 -1.31
C GLU A 98 -8.35 -3.78 -0.83
N ILE A 99 -7.69 -3.04 0.05
CA ILE A 99 -6.41 -3.49 0.59
C ILE A 99 -6.63 -4.74 1.42
N ASP A 100 -7.68 -4.76 2.25
CA ASP A 100 -7.98 -5.94 3.06
C ASP A 100 -8.23 -7.16 2.18
N GLN A 101 -8.93 -6.97 1.08
CA GLN A 101 -9.20 -8.08 0.17
C GLN A 101 -7.90 -8.62 -0.42
N THR A 102 -7.00 -7.72 -0.79
CA THR A 102 -5.72 -8.15 -1.32
C THR A 102 -4.91 -8.90 -0.26
N LEU A 103 -4.86 -8.36 0.96
CA LEU A 103 -4.11 -9.01 2.02
C LEU A 103 -4.67 -10.39 2.31
N GLN A 104 -5.99 -10.55 2.26
CA GLN A 104 -6.60 -11.84 2.48
C GLN A 104 -6.15 -12.83 1.42
N LYS A 105 -6.12 -12.40 0.16
CA LYS A 105 -5.64 -13.27 -0.91
C LYS A 105 -4.18 -13.63 -0.73
N LEU A 106 -3.37 -12.67 -0.30
CA LEU A 106 -1.96 -12.95 -0.09
C LEU A 106 -1.75 -13.97 1.03
N ARG A 107 -2.56 -13.87 2.08
CA ARG A 107 -2.47 -14.85 3.15
C ARG A 107 -2.90 -16.23 2.66
N ASP A 108 -3.99 -16.29 1.89
CA ASP A 108 -4.50 -17.55 1.41
C ASP A 108 -3.56 -18.23 0.43
N THR A 109 -2.81 -17.45 -0.32
CA THR A 109 -1.90 -18.02 -1.30
C THR A 109 -0.47 -18.02 -0.84
N GLU A 110 -0.27 -17.70 0.43
CA GLU A 110 1.06 -17.68 0.98
C GLU A 110 1.65 -19.06 0.81
N PRO A 111 2.85 -19.16 0.30
CA PRO A 111 3.42 -20.46 0.03
C PRO A 111 3.46 -21.29 1.28
N ILE A 112 3.19 -22.52 1.11
CA ILE A 112 3.28 -23.41 2.22
C ILE A 112 4.67 -23.89 2.27
N LEU A 113 5.57 -23.04 2.07
CA LEU A 113 6.93 -23.41 2.09
C LEU A 113 7.29 -24.04 3.35
N GLU A 114 6.72 -23.46 4.35
CA GLU A 114 6.98 -23.97 5.63
C GLU A 114 6.47 -25.36 5.70
N GLY A 115 5.45 -25.66 5.02
CA GLY A 115 4.94 -27.00 5.04
C GLY A 115 5.79 -27.93 4.24
N VAL A 116 6.52 -27.39 3.34
CA VAL A 116 7.32 -28.21 2.49
C VAL A 116 8.54 -28.64 3.20
N THR A 117 8.95 -27.88 4.12
CA THR A 117 10.11 -28.29 4.83
C THR A 117 9.75 -29.23 5.95
#